data_ed2f8c50ae39722aa0d3ee90c1aac177
#
_entry.id   ed2f8c50ae39722aa0d3ee90c1aac177
#
_cell.length_a   1.000
_cell.length_b   1.000
_cell.length_c   1.000
_cell.angle_alpha   90.00
_cell.angle_beta   90.00
_cell.angle_gamma   90.00
#
_symmetry.space_group_name_H-M   'P 1'
#
loop_
_entity.id
_entity.type
_entity.pdbx_description
1 polymer ?
#
loop_
_entity_poly.entity_id
_entity_poly.type
_entity_poly.pdbx_seq_one_letter_code
_entity_poly.pdbx_strand_id
1 'polypeptide(L)'
;MTVLNITEKILSAKAKKEVTPGEIIEIPVDLAMSHDGTSPPAIKTFEKVATKVWDNEKIAIVFDHNVPANTIGSAEFQKVCRDFIKKQKITKNYIHGDGICHQVLPEKGLVEPGKVIVGADSHTCTYGAYGAFSTGMGATDLAMVYATGKTWFMVPEAIKMEVSGELNSYTAPKDIILKIIGEVGIAGATYKTAEFCGETIEKMGVEGRATICNMTIEMGAKNGIMEPNKEVIQYVSQRTGKKESELNIV
;
A
#
# COMPACT_ATOMS: atom_id res chain seq x y z
N MET A 1 -1.42 -30.00 -4.49
CA MET A 1 -1.69 -28.58 -4.71
C MET A 1 -0.67 -27.80 -3.87
N THR A 2 0.07 -26.91 -4.48
CA THR A 2 1.00 -26.04 -3.75
C THR A 2 0.15 -25.09 -2.87
N VAL A 3 0.51 -24.97 -1.60
CA VAL A 3 -0.17 -24.02 -0.71
C VAL A 3 0.33 -22.63 -1.07
N LEU A 4 -0.53 -21.80 -1.64
CA LEU A 4 -0.21 -20.42 -1.99
C LEU A 4 -0.14 -19.55 -0.73
N ASN A 5 0.84 -18.67 -0.66
CA ASN A 5 0.89 -17.61 0.34
C ASN A 5 -0.14 -16.50 0.05
N ILE A 6 -0.32 -15.55 0.98
CA ILE A 6 -1.34 -14.49 0.85
C ILE A 6 -1.12 -13.66 -0.42
N THR A 7 0.12 -13.29 -0.71
CA THR A 7 0.46 -12.50 -1.91
C THR A 7 0.12 -13.26 -3.20
N GLU A 8 0.51 -14.52 -3.29
CA GLU A 8 0.20 -15.37 -4.45
C GLU A 8 -1.30 -15.53 -4.65
N LYS A 9 -2.08 -15.70 -3.57
CA LYS A 9 -3.54 -15.79 -3.65
C LYS A 9 -4.16 -14.50 -4.21
N ILE A 10 -3.75 -13.32 -3.69
CA ILE A 10 -4.23 -12.02 -4.17
C ILE A 10 -3.89 -11.82 -5.64
N LEU A 11 -2.62 -12.06 -6.01
CA LEU A 11 -2.15 -11.87 -7.37
C LEU A 11 -2.80 -12.86 -8.35
N SER A 12 -3.00 -14.14 -7.94
CA SER A 12 -3.72 -15.15 -8.73
C SER A 12 -5.17 -14.73 -9.00
N ALA A 13 -5.85 -14.24 -7.98
CA ALA A 13 -7.22 -13.74 -8.12
C ALA A 13 -7.31 -12.59 -9.12
N LYS A 14 -6.34 -11.65 -9.09
CA LYS A 14 -6.28 -10.52 -10.03
C LYS A 14 -5.87 -10.91 -11.43
N ALA A 15 -4.94 -11.86 -11.56
CA ALA A 15 -4.51 -12.41 -12.85
C ALA A 15 -5.52 -13.39 -13.47
N LYS A 16 -6.53 -13.85 -12.68
CA LYS A 16 -7.50 -14.89 -13.05
C LYS A 16 -6.84 -16.22 -13.47
N LYS A 17 -5.70 -16.53 -12.88
CA LYS A 17 -4.96 -17.77 -13.03
C LYS A 17 -4.05 -17.97 -11.81
N GLU A 18 -3.66 -19.20 -11.52
CA GLU A 18 -2.60 -19.45 -10.53
C GLU A 18 -1.29 -18.85 -11.01
N VAL A 19 -0.61 -18.12 -10.14
CA VAL A 19 0.68 -17.49 -10.43
C VAL A 19 1.78 -18.11 -9.58
N THR A 20 3.02 -18.04 -10.06
CA THR A 20 4.19 -18.55 -9.36
C THR A 20 5.26 -17.47 -9.19
N PRO A 21 6.09 -17.51 -8.13
CA PRO A 21 7.19 -16.57 -7.97
C PRO A 21 8.10 -16.50 -9.20
N GLY A 22 8.49 -15.28 -9.58
CA GLY A 22 9.29 -15.02 -10.78
C GLY A 22 8.48 -14.83 -12.07
N GLU A 23 7.20 -15.17 -12.09
CA GLU A 23 6.34 -14.95 -13.25
C GLU A 23 6.03 -13.45 -13.40
N ILE A 24 6.07 -12.94 -14.65
CA ILE A 24 5.63 -11.57 -14.96
C ILE A 24 4.15 -11.59 -15.32
N ILE A 25 3.35 -10.82 -14.59
CA ILE A 25 1.91 -10.69 -14.77
C ILE A 25 1.51 -9.24 -14.96
N GLU A 26 0.49 -8.99 -15.76
CA GLU A 26 -0.22 -7.70 -15.82
C GLU A 26 -1.55 -7.86 -15.09
N ILE A 27 -1.82 -6.98 -14.11
CA ILE A 27 -3.02 -7.05 -13.29
C ILE A 27 -3.68 -5.68 -13.11
N PRO A 28 -5.00 -5.63 -12.88
CA PRO A 28 -5.70 -4.42 -12.54
C PRO A 28 -5.30 -3.92 -11.14
N VAL A 29 -5.28 -2.60 -10.99
CA VAL A 29 -5.05 -1.91 -9.72
C VAL A 29 -6.41 -1.48 -9.15
N ASP A 30 -6.60 -1.69 -7.84
CA ASP A 30 -7.83 -1.29 -7.15
C ASP A 30 -7.79 0.15 -6.65
N LEU A 31 -6.59 0.63 -6.27
CA LEU A 31 -6.36 2.01 -5.83
C LEU A 31 -4.94 2.44 -6.18
N ALA A 32 -4.81 3.62 -6.74
CA ALA A 32 -3.54 4.28 -7.00
C ALA A 32 -3.41 5.53 -6.12
N MET A 33 -2.32 5.66 -5.37
CA MET A 33 -2.08 6.77 -4.45
C MET A 33 -0.84 7.56 -4.85
N SER A 34 -0.90 8.87 -4.67
CA SER A 34 0.28 9.74 -4.66
C SER A 34 0.11 10.88 -3.66
N HIS A 35 1.18 11.56 -3.35
CA HIS A 35 1.17 12.71 -2.47
C HIS A 35 1.70 13.97 -3.20
N ASP A 36 1.61 15.12 -2.54
CA ASP A 36 1.96 16.42 -3.11
C ASP A 36 3.42 16.55 -3.62
N GLY A 37 4.33 15.69 -3.15
CA GLY A 37 5.71 15.64 -3.65
C GLY A 37 5.89 14.75 -4.90
N THR A 38 5.13 13.67 -5.03
CA THR A 38 5.29 12.68 -6.11
C THR A 38 4.21 12.77 -7.19
N SER A 39 3.08 13.38 -6.91
CA SER A 39 2.05 13.62 -7.92
C SER A 39 2.53 14.47 -9.10
N PRO A 40 3.26 15.60 -8.93
CA PRO A 40 3.64 16.45 -10.05
C PRO A 40 4.45 15.72 -11.14
N PRO A 41 5.52 14.94 -10.83
CA PRO A 41 6.23 14.17 -11.86
C PRO A 41 5.36 13.09 -12.50
N ALA A 42 4.45 12.44 -11.74
CA ALA A 42 3.50 11.48 -12.29
C ALA A 42 2.52 12.15 -13.25
N ILE A 43 1.96 13.30 -12.88
CA ILE A 43 1.04 14.08 -13.72
C ILE A 43 1.73 14.52 -15.01
N LYS A 44 2.96 15.05 -14.91
CA LYS A 44 3.75 15.47 -16.08
C LYS A 44 4.00 14.32 -17.06
N THR A 45 4.20 13.11 -16.55
CA THR A 45 4.38 11.92 -17.39
C THR A 45 3.04 11.46 -17.97
N PHE A 46 1.99 11.43 -17.17
CA PHE A 46 0.64 11.08 -17.58
C PHE A 46 0.14 11.95 -18.73
N GLU A 47 0.33 13.27 -18.66
CA GLU A 47 -0.14 14.21 -19.67
C GLU A 47 0.55 14.05 -21.05
N LYS A 48 1.66 13.31 -21.11
CA LYS A 48 2.31 12.93 -22.37
C LYS A 48 1.69 11.71 -23.04
N VAL A 49 0.99 10.86 -22.28
CA VAL A 49 0.49 9.56 -22.76
C VAL A 49 -1.03 9.46 -22.75
N ALA A 50 -1.70 10.29 -21.94
CA ALA A 50 -3.16 10.28 -21.80
C ALA A 50 -3.72 11.67 -21.48
N THR A 51 -5.00 11.85 -21.76
CA THR A 51 -5.75 13.09 -21.46
C THR A 51 -6.76 12.90 -20.34
N LYS A 52 -7.17 11.65 -20.07
CA LYS A 52 -8.16 11.28 -19.06
C LYS A 52 -7.65 10.09 -18.26
N VAL A 53 -7.80 10.14 -16.94
CA VAL A 53 -7.50 9.00 -16.05
C VAL A 53 -8.48 7.86 -16.29
N TRP A 54 -8.03 6.61 -16.01
CA TRP A 54 -8.86 5.42 -16.23
C TRP A 54 -10.12 5.41 -15.35
N ASP A 55 -9.96 5.84 -14.09
CA ASP A 55 -11.06 5.86 -13.12
C ASP A 55 -10.74 6.89 -12.03
N ASN A 56 -11.48 7.98 -11.98
CA ASN A 56 -11.26 9.05 -11.01
C ASN A 56 -11.66 8.68 -9.57
N GLU A 57 -12.40 7.58 -9.39
CA GLU A 57 -12.76 7.03 -8.08
C GLU A 57 -11.69 6.08 -7.50
N LYS A 58 -10.69 5.73 -8.30
CA LYS A 58 -9.60 4.82 -7.89
C LYS A 58 -8.24 5.49 -7.80
N ILE A 59 -8.23 6.82 -7.77
CA ILE A 59 -7.02 7.61 -7.55
C ILE A 59 -7.20 8.42 -6.27
N ALA A 60 -6.22 8.31 -5.38
CA ALA A 60 -6.14 9.12 -4.17
C ALA A 60 -4.90 10.04 -4.24
N ILE A 61 -5.10 11.34 -3.97
CA ILE A 61 -4.01 12.32 -3.86
C ILE A 61 -4.07 12.94 -2.47
N VAL A 62 -2.97 12.85 -1.74
CA VAL A 62 -2.86 13.32 -0.36
C VAL A 62 -1.83 14.45 -0.28
N PHE A 63 -2.17 15.51 0.43
CA PHE A 63 -1.27 16.64 0.68
C PHE A 63 -0.73 16.51 2.09
N ASP A 64 0.42 15.85 2.26
CA ASP A 64 0.99 15.52 3.57
C ASP A 64 2.52 15.67 3.68
N HIS A 65 3.25 15.66 2.56
CA HIS A 65 4.71 15.69 2.58
C HIS A 65 5.28 17.11 2.62
N ASN A 66 4.65 18.08 1.94
CA ASN A 66 5.09 19.47 1.88
C ASN A 66 4.02 20.41 2.45
N VAL A 67 3.52 20.09 3.64
CA VAL A 67 2.38 20.78 4.25
C VAL A 67 2.73 21.29 5.65
N PRO A 68 2.53 22.59 5.91
CA PRO A 68 2.23 23.65 4.95
C PRO A 68 3.39 23.84 3.96
N ALA A 69 3.08 24.34 2.76
CA ALA A 69 4.13 24.60 1.76
C ALA A 69 5.15 25.61 2.32
N ASN A 70 6.39 25.18 2.45
CA ASN A 70 7.47 25.93 3.06
C ASN A 70 8.35 26.67 2.03
N THR A 71 8.10 26.45 0.74
CA THR A 71 8.79 27.09 -0.38
C THR A 71 7.82 27.41 -1.51
N ILE A 72 8.22 28.31 -2.42
CA ILE A 72 7.46 28.60 -3.64
C ILE A 72 7.30 27.31 -4.48
N GLY A 73 8.37 26.51 -4.62
CA GLY A 73 8.34 25.26 -5.37
C GLY A 73 7.34 24.25 -4.80
N SER A 74 7.27 24.10 -3.47
CA SER A 74 6.28 23.25 -2.81
C SER A 74 4.85 23.75 -3.08
N ALA A 75 4.63 25.06 -3.06
CA ALA A 75 3.33 25.65 -3.37
C ALA A 75 2.93 25.45 -4.84
N GLU A 76 3.89 25.54 -5.77
CA GLU A 76 3.68 25.23 -7.19
C GLU A 76 3.34 23.75 -7.40
N PHE A 77 4.01 22.82 -6.72
CA PHE A 77 3.70 21.40 -6.75
C PHE A 77 2.26 21.14 -6.29
N GLN A 78 1.87 21.72 -5.18
CA GLN A 78 0.49 21.63 -4.70
C GLN A 78 -0.53 22.23 -5.67
N LYS A 79 -0.15 23.33 -6.36
CA LYS A 79 -1.01 23.92 -7.41
C LYS A 79 -1.21 22.93 -8.56
N VAL A 80 -0.14 22.29 -9.06
CA VAL A 80 -0.24 21.25 -10.12
C VAL A 80 -1.18 20.13 -9.69
N CYS A 81 -1.07 19.65 -8.46
CA CYS A 81 -1.95 18.62 -7.93
C CYS A 81 -3.42 19.08 -7.92
N ARG A 82 -3.72 20.28 -7.39
CA ARG A 82 -5.08 20.83 -7.37
C ARG A 82 -5.69 21.01 -8.76
N ASP A 83 -4.89 21.52 -9.72
CA ASP A 83 -5.34 21.71 -11.10
C ASP A 83 -5.66 20.35 -11.76
N PHE A 84 -4.83 19.32 -11.52
CA PHE A 84 -5.06 17.96 -11.99
C PHE A 84 -6.29 17.32 -11.36
N ILE A 85 -6.44 17.41 -10.03
CA ILE A 85 -7.62 16.91 -9.30
C ILE A 85 -8.90 17.50 -9.91
N LYS A 86 -8.93 18.82 -10.12
CA LYS A 86 -10.06 19.51 -10.72
C LYS A 86 -10.31 19.06 -12.16
N LYS A 87 -9.28 19.00 -13.00
CA LYS A 87 -9.34 18.60 -14.42
C LYS A 87 -9.85 17.17 -14.57
N GLN A 88 -9.37 16.24 -13.74
CA GLN A 88 -9.72 14.83 -13.82
C GLN A 88 -10.91 14.45 -12.93
N LYS A 89 -11.46 15.40 -12.15
CA LYS A 89 -12.57 15.20 -11.21
C LYS A 89 -12.29 14.11 -10.17
N ILE A 90 -11.07 14.06 -9.66
CA ILE A 90 -10.68 13.10 -8.63
C ILE A 90 -11.40 13.43 -7.33
N THR A 91 -12.13 12.47 -6.79
CA THR A 91 -12.94 12.65 -5.58
C THR A 91 -12.18 12.36 -4.31
N LYS A 92 -11.21 11.44 -4.35
CA LYS A 92 -10.38 11.06 -3.20
C LYS A 92 -9.14 11.96 -3.14
N ASN A 93 -9.36 13.19 -2.69
CA ASN A 93 -8.28 14.15 -2.47
C ASN A 93 -8.34 14.64 -1.02
N TYR A 94 -7.22 14.56 -0.34
CA TYR A 94 -7.07 14.86 1.07
C TYR A 94 -6.05 15.97 1.22
N ILE A 95 -6.50 17.10 1.75
CA ILE A 95 -5.74 18.33 1.83
C ILE A 95 -5.06 18.47 3.21
N HIS A 96 -4.34 19.54 3.37
CA HIS A 96 -3.76 19.97 4.65
C HIS A 96 -4.75 19.83 5.82
N GLY A 97 -4.36 19.05 6.82
CA GLY A 97 -5.16 18.81 8.01
C GLY A 97 -5.92 17.47 8.01
N ASP A 98 -6.03 16.77 6.87
CA ASP A 98 -6.64 15.45 6.85
C ASP A 98 -5.75 14.38 7.48
N GLY A 99 -4.43 14.51 7.37
CA GLY A 99 -3.45 13.59 7.96
C GLY A 99 -2.44 13.04 6.95
N ILE A 100 -1.63 12.07 7.41
CA ILE A 100 -0.60 11.39 6.63
C ILE A 100 -1.25 10.32 5.72
N CYS A 101 -0.80 10.18 4.48
CA CYS A 101 -1.41 9.29 3.47
C CYS A 101 -1.62 7.86 3.98
N HIS A 102 -0.64 7.28 4.68
CA HIS A 102 -0.72 5.91 5.17
C HIS A 102 -1.69 5.73 6.35
N GLN A 103 -2.11 6.81 6.98
CA GLN A 103 -3.14 6.84 8.01
C GLN A 103 -4.51 7.22 7.40
N VAL A 104 -4.51 8.22 6.51
CA VAL A 104 -5.75 8.73 5.88
C VAL A 104 -6.45 7.65 5.05
N LEU A 105 -5.74 6.91 4.23
CA LEU A 105 -6.37 5.94 3.33
C LEU A 105 -7.14 4.84 4.08
N PRO A 106 -6.56 4.17 5.09
CA PRO A 106 -7.31 3.22 5.92
C PRO A 106 -8.48 3.86 6.66
N GLU A 107 -8.29 5.02 7.28
CA GLU A 107 -9.34 5.73 8.04
C GLU A 107 -10.52 6.15 7.18
N LYS A 108 -10.29 6.46 5.91
CA LYS A 108 -11.33 6.80 4.93
C LYS A 108 -11.93 5.57 4.22
N GLY A 109 -11.60 4.36 4.67
CA GLY A 109 -12.15 3.11 4.14
C GLY A 109 -11.70 2.77 2.73
N LEU A 110 -10.52 3.24 2.31
CA LEU A 110 -10.00 2.98 0.95
C LEU A 110 -9.18 1.69 0.87
N VAL A 111 -8.78 1.16 2.01
CA VAL A 111 -7.95 -0.05 2.13
C VAL A 111 -8.81 -1.22 2.57
N GLU A 112 -8.76 -2.32 1.81
CA GLU A 112 -9.50 -3.54 2.10
C GLU A 112 -8.63 -4.77 1.85
N PRO A 113 -8.88 -5.91 2.52
CA PRO A 113 -8.21 -7.17 2.23
C PRO A 113 -8.39 -7.58 0.76
N GLY A 114 -7.39 -8.28 0.21
CA GLY A 114 -7.44 -8.81 -1.16
C GLY A 114 -7.35 -7.76 -2.27
N LYS A 115 -7.19 -6.47 -1.93
CA LYS A 115 -6.95 -5.41 -2.93
C LYS A 115 -5.49 -5.32 -3.35
N VAL A 116 -5.27 -4.83 -4.57
CA VAL A 116 -3.97 -4.39 -5.07
C VAL A 116 -3.93 -2.86 -5.03
N ILE A 117 -3.05 -2.33 -4.19
CA ILE A 117 -2.89 -0.89 -3.98
C ILE A 117 -1.46 -0.50 -4.35
N VAL A 118 -1.33 0.51 -5.21
CA VAL A 118 -0.02 1.02 -5.59
C VAL A 118 0.11 2.50 -5.26
N GLY A 119 1.32 2.93 -4.93
CA GLY A 119 1.56 4.32 -4.61
C GLY A 119 2.91 4.84 -5.08
N ALA A 120 2.99 6.11 -5.44
CA ALA A 120 4.26 6.78 -5.65
C ALA A 120 4.87 7.21 -4.31
N ASP A 121 4.91 6.27 -3.39
CA ASP A 121 5.51 6.38 -2.07
C ASP A 121 6.07 5.02 -1.65
N SER A 122 7.29 4.98 -1.13
CA SER A 122 7.98 3.74 -0.76
C SER A 122 7.24 2.97 0.34
N HIS A 123 6.60 3.69 1.30
CA HIS A 123 5.90 3.09 2.42
C HIS A 123 4.45 2.67 2.11
N THR A 124 4.05 2.64 0.83
CA THR A 124 2.76 2.08 0.40
C THR A 124 2.55 0.65 0.88
N CYS A 125 3.62 -0.09 1.19
CA CYS A 125 3.60 -1.42 1.81
C CYS A 125 2.82 -1.47 3.14
N THR A 126 2.58 -0.34 3.80
CA THR A 126 1.79 -0.22 5.05
C THR A 126 0.44 -0.92 4.97
N TYR A 127 -0.22 -0.87 3.81
CA TYR A 127 -1.58 -1.41 3.68
C TYR A 127 -1.65 -2.93 3.68
N GLY A 128 -0.52 -3.64 3.64
CA GLY A 128 -0.46 -5.07 3.88
C GLY A 128 -0.86 -5.47 5.31
N ALA A 129 -0.82 -4.54 6.27
CA ALA A 129 -1.37 -4.70 7.61
C ALA A 129 -2.87 -5.02 7.60
N TYR A 130 -3.58 -4.61 6.56
CA TYR A 130 -5.00 -4.83 6.33
C TYR A 130 -5.28 -5.98 5.36
N GLY A 131 -4.27 -6.77 5.01
CA GLY A 131 -4.40 -7.89 4.07
C GLY A 131 -4.47 -7.48 2.59
N ALA A 132 -3.99 -6.30 2.22
CA ALA A 132 -3.88 -5.87 0.83
C ALA A 132 -2.47 -6.17 0.28
N PHE A 133 -2.36 -6.57 -0.98
CA PHE A 133 -1.07 -6.47 -1.67
C PHE A 133 -0.83 -5.01 -2.03
N SER A 134 0.13 -4.40 -1.36
CA SER A 134 0.37 -2.96 -1.51
C SER A 134 1.86 -2.66 -1.63
N THR A 135 2.20 -1.80 -2.59
CA THR A 135 3.61 -1.57 -2.90
C THR A 135 3.86 -0.18 -3.49
N GLY A 136 5.04 0.35 -3.16
CA GLY A 136 5.57 1.56 -3.79
C GLY A 136 6.03 1.33 -5.23
N MET A 137 5.90 2.36 -6.06
CA MET A 137 6.41 2.39 -7.43
C MET A 137 6.88 3.79 -7.83
N GLY A 138 7.66 3.88 -8.90
CA GLY A 138 8.10 5.15 -9.43
C GLY A 138 6.95 6.02 -9.96
N ALA A 139 7.13 7.34 -9.92
CA ALA A 139 6.12 8.26 -10.43
C ALA A 139 5.80 8.04 -11.92
N THR A 140 6.77 7.58 -12.71
CA THR A 140 6.56 7.24 -14.13
C THR A 140 5.64 6.03 -14.30
N ASP A 141 5.84 4.99 -13.49
CA ASP A 141 4.99 3.79 -13.52
C ASP A 141 3.58 4.12 -13.03
N LEU A 142 3.48 4.94 -11.98
CA LEU A 142 2.18 5.40 -11.49
C LEU A 142 1.42 6.20 -12.55
N ALA A 143 2.11 7.00 -13.39
CA ALA A 143 1.48 7.68 -14.51
C ALA A 143 0.83 6.72 -15.51
N MET A 144 1.44 5.56 -15.76
CA MET A 144 0.85 4.51 -16.58
C MET A 144 -0.36 3.87 -15.91
N VAL A 145 -0.31 3.69 -14.59
CA VAL A 145 -1.50 3.25 -13.82
C VAL A 145 -2.62 4.27 -13.94
N TYR A 146 -2.34 5.55 -13.83
CA TYR A 146 -3.35 6.61 -14.01
C TYR A 146 -4.02 6.55 -15.40
N ALA A 147 -3.25 6.18 -16.42
CA ALA A 147 -3.78 6.08 -17.78
C ALA A 147 -4.56 4.78 -18.04
N THR A 148 -4.14 3.65 -17.48
CA THR A 148 -4.61 2.32 -17.88
C THR A 148 -5.37 1.55 -16.80
N GLY A 149 -5.17 1.90 -15.52
CA GLY A 149 -5.71 1.14 -14.38
C GLY A 149 -5.02 -0.19 -14.14
N LYS A 150 -3.88 -0.42 -14.78
CA LYS A 150 -3.14 -1.68 -14.71
C LYS A 150 -1.66 -1.43 -14.49
N THR A 151 -1.00 -2.44 -13.98
CA THR A 151 0.46 -2.48 -13.92
C THR A 151 0.96 -3.91 -14.03
N TRP A 152 2.23 -4.06 -14.33
CA TRP A 152 2.89 -5.35 -14.33
C TRP A 152 3.67 -5.57 -13.03
N PHE A 153 3.75 -6.81 -12.60
CA PHE A 153 4.60 -7.27 -11.51
C PHE A 153 5.34 -8.54 -11.92
N MET A 154 6.57 -8.67 -11.48
CA MET A 154 7.13 -9.99 -11.27
C MET A 154 6.58 -10.48 -9.93
N VAL A 155 5.95 -11.64 -9.89
CA VAL A 155 5.42 -12.24 -8.66
C VAL A 155 6.57 -12.41 -7.66
N PRO A 156 6.52 -11.75 -6.48
CA PRO A 156 7.62 -11.83 -5.53
C PRO A 156 7.63 -13.18 -4.81
N GLU A 157 8.82 -13.69 -4.49
CA GLU A 157 8.97 -14.72 -3.49
C GLU A 157 8.53 -14.20 -2.13
N ALA A 158 8.03 -15.07 -1.24
CA ALA A 158 7.69 -14.69 0.12
C ALA A 158 8.72 -15.20 1.14
N ILE A 159 9.04 -14.34 2.10
CA ILE A 159 9.75 -14.73 3.32
C ILE A 159 8.73 -14.78 4.46
N LYS A 160 8.55 -15.96 5.05
CA LYS A 160 7.72 -16.12 6.24
C LYS A 160 8.46 -15.58 7.45
N MET A 161 7.88 -14.59 8.10
CA MET A 161 8.36 -13.95 9.33
C MET A 161 7.47 -14.38 10.50
N GLU A 162 7.86 -15.41 11.23
CA GLU A 162 7.10 -15.91 12.36
C GLU A 162 7.54 -15.22 13.65
N VAL A 163 6.60 -14.52 14.30
CA VAL A 163 6.82 -13.84 15.58
C VAL A 163 5.95 -14.50 16.64
N SER A 164 6.58 -15.13 17.60
CA SER A 164 5.92 -15.87 18.68
C SER A 164 6.36 -15.41 20.06
N GLY A 165 5.59 -15.72 21.07
CA GLY A 165 5.82 -15.35 22.45
C GLY A 165 5.09 -14.07 22.87
N GLU A 166 5.28 -13.68 24.12
CA GLU A 166 4.67 -12.49 24.69
C GLU A 166 5.66 -11.32 24.69
N LEU A 167 5.16 -10.15 24.30
CA LEU A 167 5.93 -8.92 24.38
C LEU A 167 5.96 -8.44 25.85
N ASN A 168 7.12 -8.03 26.31
CA ASN A 168 7.19 -7.37 27.60
C ASN A 168 6.58 -5.96 27.54
N SER A 169 6.29 -5.35 28.70
CA SER A 169 5.60 -4.05 28.79
C SER A 169 6.34 -2.86 28.16
N TYR A 170 7.61 -3.03 27.80
CA TYR A 170 8.45 -1.98 27.22
C TYR A 170 8.76 -2.23 25.74
N THR A 171 8.27 -3.33 25.16
CA THR A 171 8.51 -3.67 23.74
C THR A 171 7.33 -3.23 22.88
N ALA A 172 7.58 -2.35 21.94
CA ALA A 172 6.61 -1.89 20.95
C ALA A 172 6.73 -2.68 19.62
N PRO A 173 5.70 -2.67 18.76
CA PRO A 173 5.79 -3.25 17.41
C PRO A 173 6.96 -2.74 16.58
N LYS A 174 7.38 -1.48 16.80
CA LYS A 174 8.56 -0.91 16.16
C LYS A 174 9.85 -1.62 16.56
N ASP A 175 9.99 -2.09 17.79
CA ASP A 175 11.18 -2.82 18.22
C ASP A 175 11.26 -4.17 17.51
N ILE A 176 10.11 -4.83 17.25
CA ILE A 176 10.05 -6.08 16.51
C ILE A 176 10.61 -5.88 15.09
N ILE A 177 10.06 -4.92 14.36
CA ILE A 177 10.50 -4.72 12.96
C ILE A 177 11.93 -4.22 12.88
N LEU A 178 12.40 -3.38 13.80
CA LEU A 178 13.79 -2.95 13.87
C LEU A 178 14.73 -4.14 14.13
N LYS A 179 14.34 -5.07 15.01
CA LYS A 179 15.09 -6.30 15.26
C LYS A 179 15.19 -7.16 14.01
N ILE A 180 14.06 -7.35 13.31
CA ILE A 180 14.02 -8.12 12.05
C ILE A 180 14.90 -7.47 10.99
N ILE A 181 14.82 -6.15 10.79
CA ILE A 181 15.65 -5.41 9.83
C ILE A 181 17.14 -5.56 10.18
N GLY A 182 17.45 -5.49 11.47
CA GLY A 182 18.83 -5.68 11.95
C GLY A 182 19.40 -7.07 11.65
N GLU A 183 18.59 -8.11 11.63
CA GLU A 183 18.99 -9.49 11.30
C GLU A 183 18.97 -9.77 9.81
N VAL A 184 17.93 -9.32 9.11
CA VAL A 184 17.75 -9.54 7.66
C VAL A 184 18.69 -8.66 6.84
N GLY A 185 18.99 -7.46 7.33
CA GLY A 185 19.78 -6.43 6.63
C GLY A 185 18.96 -5.62 5.62
N ILE A 186 19.49 -4.46 5.22
CA ILE A 186 18.82 -3.48 4.36
C ILE A 186 18.46 -3.98 2.94
N ALA A 187 19.05 -5.07 2.50
CA ALA A 187 18.80 -5.67 1.17
C ALA A 187 18.36 -7.15 1.26
N GLY A 188 18.15 -7.69 2.46
CA GLY A 188 17.89 -9.11 2.65
C GLY A 188 16.54 -9.60 2.16
N ALA A 189 15.57 -8.69 2.02
CA ALA A 189 14.25 -8.97 1.46
C ALA A 189 14.01 -8.28 0.10
N THR A 190 15.07 -7.91 -0.62
CA THR A 190 14.96 -7.20 -1.90
C THR A 190 13.99 -7.90 -2.85
N TYR A 191 12.95 -7.16 -3.26
CA TYR A 191 11.88 -7.59 -4.15
C TYR A 191 11.06 -8.80 -3.63
N LYS A 192 11.12 -9.14 -2.35
CA LYS A 192 10.35 -10.21 -1.73
C LYS A 192 9.15 -9.66 -0.97
N THR A 193 8.15 -10.48 -0.75
CA THR A 193 7.11 -10.19 0.24
C THR A 193 7.56 -10.68 1.61
N ALA A 194 7.44 -9.84 2.64
CA ALA A 194 7.55 -10.26 4.03
C ALA A 194 6.14 -10.61 4.55
N GLU A 195 5.87 -11.89 4.75
CA GLU A 195 4.59 -12.37 5.29
C GLU A 195 4.75 -12.64 6.79
N PHE A 196 4.13 -11.80 7.62
CA PHE A 196 4.22 -11.90 9.07
C PHE A 196 3.08 -12.75 9.64
N CYS A 197 3.44 -13.67 10.52
CA CYS A 197 2.51 -14.57 11.17
C CYS A 197 2.98 -14.93 12.60
N GLY A 198 2.24 -15.77 13.28
CA GLY A 198 2.53 -16.25 14.62
C GLY A 198 1.71 -15.54 15.69
N GLU A 199 1.75 -16.11 16.90
CA GLU A 199 0.86 -15.73 18.00
C GLU A 199 0.92 -14.25 18.36
N THR A 200 2.10 -13.65 18.32
CA THR A 200 2.30 -12.22 18.61
C THR A 200 1.62 -11.35 17.56
N ILE A 201 1.69 -11.74 16.28
CA ILE A 201 1.06 -11.01 15.17
C ILE A 201 -0.46 -11.16 15.21
N GLU A 202 -0.98 -12.35 15.55
CA GLU A 202 -2.42 -12.61 15.65
C GLU A 202 -3.09 -11.75 16.73
N LYS A 203 -2.39 -11.52 17.85
CA LYS A 203 -2.86 -10.70 18.96
C LYS A 203 -2.61 -9.21 18.77
N MET A 204 -1.88 -8.81 17.72
CA MET A 204 -1.47 -7.42 17.50
C MET A 204 -2.62 -6.60 16.90
N GLY A 205 -2.85 -5.42 17.49
CA GLY A 205 -3.81 -4.44 16.99
C GLY A 205 -3.40 -3.78 15.67
N VAL A 206 -4.34 -3.05 15.08
CA VAL A 206 -4.21 -2.42 13.75
C VAL A 206 -2.97 -1.53 13.64
N GLU A 207 -2.70 -0.69 14.63
CA GLU A 207 -1.60 0.27 14.62
C GLU A 207 -0.23 -0.43 14.66
N GLY A 208 -0.13 -1.51 15.44
CA GLY A 208 1.09 -2.30 15.54
C GLY A 208 1.39 -3.02 14.21
N ARG A 209 0.37 -3.61 13.61
CA ARG A 209 0.45 -4.26 12.30
C ARG A 209 0.86 -3.26 11.21
N ALA A 210 0.26 -2.07 11.22
CA ALA A 210 0.61 -1.00 10.29
C ALA A 210 2.07 -0.56 10.46
N THR A 211 2.55 -0.42 11.70
CA THR A 211 3.94 -0.08 12.02
C THR A 211 4.93 -1.11 11.44
N ILE A 212 4.64 -2.40 11.60
CA ILE A 212 5.51 -3.47 11.07
C ILE A 212 5.51 -3.47 9.54
N CYS A 213 4.33 -3.47 8.90
CA CYS A 213 4.23 -3.47 7.45
C CYS A 213 4.84 -2.22 6.82
N ASN A 214 4.69 -1.05 7.45
CA ASN A 214 5.26 0.21 6.99
C ASN A 214 6.78 0.11 6.81
N MET A 215 7.48 -0.46 7.78
CA MET A 215 8.95 -0.50 7.79
C MET A 215 9.55 -1.66 6.99
N THR A 216 8.77 -2.48 6.30
CA THR A 216 9.31 -3.57 5.49
C THR A 216 10.14 -3.09 4.31
N ILE A 217 9.89 -1.90 3.82
CA ILE A 217 10.71 -1.28 2.76
C ILE A 217 12.16 -1.07 3.20
N GLU A 218 12.43 -0.88 4.49
CA GLU A 218 13.77 -0.66 5.04
C GLU A 218 14.69 -1.91 4.93
N MET A 219 14.12 -3.09 4.68
CA MET A 219 14.88 -4.30 4.33
C MET A 219 14.77 -4.67 2.84
N GLY A 220 14.25 -3.73 2.00
CA GLY A 220 14.13 -3.91 0.56
C GLY A 220 12.88 -4.68 0.11
N ALA A 221 11.95 -4.99 1.00
CA ALA A 221 10.77 -5.76 0.65
C ALA A 221 9.84 -5.01 -0.33
N LYS A 222 9.26 -5.75 -1.26
CA LYS A 222 8.26 -5.24 -2.19
C LYS A 222 6.93 -4.98 -1.47
N ASN A 223 6.61 -5.81 -0.51
CA ASN A 223 5.39 -5.74 0.29
C ASN A 223 5.64 -6.37 1.68
N GLY A 224 5.00 -5.82 2.71
CA GLY A 224 4.80 -6.49 3.99
C GLY A 224 3.33 -6.84 4.12
N ILE A 225 2.99 -8.07 4.49
CA ILE A 225 1.60 -8.50 4.53
C ILE A 225 1.31 -9.38 5.75
N MET A 226 0.08 -9.26 6.25
CA MET A 226 -0.43 -10.07 7.37
C MET A 226 -1.84 -10.54 7.05
N GLU A 227 -2.15 -11.77 7.41
CA GLU A 227 -3.54 -12.22 7.38
C GLU A 227 -4.40 -11.34 8.30
N PRO A 228 -5.54 -10.80 7.83
CA PRO A 228 -6.38 -9.96 8.65
C PRO A 228 -6.96 -10.75 9.84
N ASN A 229 -6.67 -10.30 11.05
CA ASN A 229 -7.31 -10.84 12.25
C ASN A 229 -8.70 -10.20 12.45
N LYS A 230 -9.43 -10.65 13.47
CA LYS A 230 -10.78 -10.16 13.76
C LYS A 230 -10.82 -8.63 13.96
N GLU A 231 -9.83 -8.05 14.62
CA GLU A 231 -9.77 -6.61 14.87
C GLU A 231 -9.60 -5.82 13.57
N VAL A 232 -8.73 -6.27 12.67
CA VAL A 232 -8.55 -5.66 11.34
C VAL A 232 -9.83 -5.76 10.52
N ILE A 233 -10.50 -6.91 10.52
CA ILE A 233 -11.76 -7.11 9.81
C ILE A 233 -12.82 -6.14 10.32
N GLN A 234 -12.98 -6.01 11.64
CA GLN A 234 -13.91 -5.07 12.25
C GLN A 234 -13.57 -3.62 11.92
N TYR A 235 -12.29 -3.25 12.00
CA TYR A 235 -11.83 -1.91 11.62
C TYR A 235 -12.18 -1.58 10.18
N VAL A 236 -11.84 -2.45 9.22
CA VAL A 236 -12.13 -2.24 7.81
C VAL A 236 -13.63 -2.19 7.55
N SER A 237 -14.42 -3.07 8.16
CA SER A 237 -15.89 -3.05 8.08
C SER A 237 -16.46 -1.70 8.53
N GLN A 238 -16.03 -1.19 9.67
CA GLN A 238 -16.46 0.11 10.19
C GLN A 238 -16.07 1.28 9.27
N ARG A 239 -14.85 1.26 8.72
CA ARG A 239 -14.35 2.35 7.87
C ARG A 239 -14.94 2.34 6.48
N THR A 240 -15.21 1.18 5.91
CA THR A 240 -15.81 1.03 4.58
C THR A 240 -17.33 1.09 4.59
N GLY A 241 -17.96 0.86 5.73
CA GLY A 241 -19.42 0.67 5.84
C GLY A 241 -19.92 -0.68 5.29
N LYS A 242 -19.02 -1.58 4.89
CA LYS A 242 -19.34 -2.94 4.40
C LYS A 242 -19.51 -3.89 5.57
N LYS A 243 -20.33 -4.93 5.39
CA LYS A 243 -20.39 -6.06 6.33
C LYS A 243 -19.08 -6.86 6.26
N GLU A 244 -18.68 -7.47 7.36
CA GLU A 244 -17.49 -8.34 7.40
C GLU A 244 -17.54 -9.46 6.34
N SER A 245 -18.74 -10.01 6.07
CA SER A 245 -18.96 -11.04 5.05
C SER A 245 -18.80 -10.56 3.59
N GLU A 246 -18.72 -9.24 3.36
CA GLU A 246 -18.51 -8.64 2.04
C GLU A 246 -17.04 -8.32 1.77
N LEU A 247 -16.18 -8.48 2.78
CA LEU A 247 -14.75 -8.28 2.65
C LEU A 247 -14.10 -9.52 2.02
N ASN A 248 -13.25 -9.30 1.02
CA ASN A 248 -12.53 -10.37 0.33
C ASN A 248 -11.30 -10.80 1.14
N ILE A 249 -11.50 -11.63 2.15
CA ILE A 249 -10.42 -12.20 2.95
C ILE A 249 -9.86 -13.39 2.17
N VAL A 250 -8.58 -13.33 1.80
CA VAL A 250 -7.89 -14.29 0.91
C VAL A 250 -7.13 -15.33 1.71
#